data_204586bf3861d1de1bdfd5e89f18c09e
#
_entry.id   204586bf3861d1de1bdfd5e89f18c09e
#
_cell.length_a   1.000
_cell.length_b   1.000
_cell.length_c   1.000
_cell.angle_alpha   90.00
_cell.angle_beta   90.00
_cell.angle_gamma   90.00
#
_symmetry.space_group_name_H-M   'P 1'
#
loop_
_entity.id
_entity.type
_entity.pdbx_description
1 polymer ?
#
loop_
_entity_poly.entity_id
_entity_poly.type
_entity_poly.pdbx_seq_one_letter_code
_entity_poly.pdbx_strand_id
1 'polypeptide(L)'
;MILKIAELLITFVCGYFIGSIPTGYIVVKTKTGEDIRTIGSGSTGATNVKRVLGKKWFFITLLLDAFKGALPVILATMYTGNCENFGLFPVLAAIAVIIGHSKSIFLGFNGGKSVASGVGTILALNWQAGLIIAVIWAFITYFSKYVSLGSIIALSLSPFIMYFNFHYMQHKHTPLAYVLYCLIGALYIIYLHRENIVRLLKGQENKVRQ
;
A
#
# COMPACT_ATOMS: atom_id res chain seq x y z
N MET A 1 8.96 -25.04 17.61
CA MET A 1 7.95 -25.01 16.52
C MET A 1 6.71 -24.21 16.92
N ILE A 2 6.01 -24.56 17.99
CA ILE A 2 4.76 -23.88 18.46
C ILE A 2 4.98 -22.39 18.73
N LEU A 3 6.03 -22.00 19.45
CA LEU A 3 6.36 -20.59 19.70
C LEU A 3 6.52 -19.78 18.41
N LYS A 4 7.21 -20.32 17.41
CA LYS A 4 7.41 -19.62 16.13
C LYS A 4 6.10 -19.44 15.35
N ILE A 5 5.19 -20.40 15.43
CA ILE A 5 3.85 -20.27 14.82
C ILE A 5 3.06 -19.17 15.53
N ALA A 6 3.12 -19.09 16.85
CA ALA A 6 2.46 -18.05 17.63
C ALA A 6 3.00 -16.65 17.27
N GLU A 7 4.32 -16.49 17.15
CA GLU A 7 4.96 -15.24 16.72
C GLU A 7 4.51 -14.79 15.31
N LEU A 8 4.43 -15.73 14.36
CA LEU A 8 3.91 -15.45 13.01
C LEU A 8 2.45 -15.01 13.05
N LEU A 9 1.62 -15.69 13.83
CA LEU A 9 0.20 -15.31 14.01
C LEU A 9 0.07 -13.91 14.63
N ILE A 10 0.83 -13.61 15.67
CA ILE A 10 0.85 -12.29 16.31
C ILE A 10 1.27 -11.22 15.30
N THR A 11 2.34 -11.47 14.53
CA THR A 11 2.81 -10.55 13.48
C THR A 11 1.71 -10.26 12.46
N PHE A 12 1.02 -11.29 11.97
CA PHE A 12 -0.08 -11.13 11.03
C PHE A 12 -1.25 -10.35 11.64
N VAL A 13 -1.69 -10.73 12.83
CA VAL A 13 -2.82 -10.09 13.51
C VAL A 13 -2.54 -8.61 13.79
N CYS A 14 -1.37 -8.29 14.36
CA CYS A 14 -0.97 -6.91 14.60
C CYS A 14 -0.88 -6.09 13.31
N GLY A 15 -0.23 -6.63 12.27
CA GLY A 15 -0.15 -6.00 10.95
C GLY A 15 -1.53 -5.75 10.34
N TYR A 16 -2.45 -6.72 10.44
CA TYR A 16 -3.81 -6.59 9.95
C TYR A 16 -4.60 -5.49 10.67
N PHE A 17 -4.56 -5.44 12.00
CA PHE A 17 -5.26 -4.42 12.76
C PHE A 17 -4.72 -3.01 12.49
N ILE A 18 -3.39 -2.83 12.44
CA ILE A 18 -2.77 -1.54 12.09
C ILE A 18 -3.15 -1.15 10.65
N GLY A 19 -3.06 -2.08 9.70
CA GLY A 19 -3.48 -1.86 8.32
C GLY A 19 -4.96 -1.49 8.20
N SER A 20 -5.81 -2.06 9.05
CA SER A 20 -7.25 -1.84 9.07
C SER A 20 -7.67 -0.44 9.54
N ILE A 21 -6.78 0.33 10.20
CA ILE A 21 -7.09 1.71 10.61
C ILE A 21 -7.53 2.51 9.38
N PRO A 22 -8.80 2.97 9.30
CA PRO A 22 -9.35 3.56 8.09
C PRO A 22 -9.08 5.06 8.05
N THR A 23 -7.84 5.45 7.78
CA THR A 23 -7.32 6.82 7.89
C THR A 23 -8.19 7.85 7.16
N GLY A 24 -8.50 7.59 5.87
CA GLY A 24 -9.30 8.52 5.08
C GLY A 24 -10.76 8.63 5.57
N TYR A 25 -11.33 7.54 6.08
CA TYR A 25 -12.65 7.59 6.71
C TYR A 25 -12.62 8.45 7.98
N ILE A 26 -11.64 8.23 8.86
CA ILE A 26 -11.49 9.01 10.09
C ILE A 26 -11.33 10.50 9.76
N VAL A 27 -10.43 10.83 8.82
CA VAL A 27 -10.16 12.21 8.41
C VAL A 27 -11.44 12.90 7.89
N VAL A 28 -12.19 12.27 6.98
CA VAL A 28 -13.41 12.89 6.45
C VAL A 28 -14.49 12.96 7.52
N LYS A 29 -14.73 11.88 8.24
CA LYS A 29 -15.75 11.85 9.29
C LYS A 29 -15.54 12.91 10.38
N THR A 30 -14.28 13.13 10.80
CA THR A 30 -13.96 14.16 11.80
C THR A 30 -14.06 15.59 11.27
N LYS A 31 -13.93 15.81 9.95
CA LYS A 31 -13.95 17.15 9.35
C LYS A 31 -15.31 17.58 8.81
N THR A 32 -16.13 16.64 8.35
CA THR A 32 -17.41 16.94 7.68
C THR A 32 -18.62 16.29 8.37
N GLY A 33 -18.39 15.32 9.25
CA GLY A 33 -19.48 14.49 9.79
C GLY A 33 -19.99 13.42 8.81
N GLU A 34 -19.51 13.39 7.56
CA GLU A 34 -20.03 12.51 6.51
C GLU A 34 -19.23 11.20 6.39
N ASP A 35 -19.81 10.20 5.75
CA ASP A 35 -19.15 8.93 5.43
C ASP A 35 -18.52 9.00 4.04
N ILE A 36 -17.18 8.95 3.95
CA ILE A 36 -16.46 8.99 2.66
C ILE A 36 -16.88 7.90 1.68
N ARG A 37 -17.47 6.80 2.16
CA ARG A 37 -17.93 5.69 1.31
C ARG A 37 -19.16 6.04 0.50
N THR A 38 -19.91 7.08 0.89
CA THR A 38 -21.08 7.60 0.17
C THR A 38 -20.73 8.73 -0.79
N ILE A 39 -19.46 9.17 -0.84
CA ILE A 39 -19.03 10.36 -1.57
C ILE A 39 -17.96 10.01 -2.60
N GLY A 40 -18.00 10.65 -3.75
CA GLY A 40 -16.99 10.57 -4.81
C GLY A 40 -16.86 9.15 -5.37
N SER A 41 -15.72 8.50 -5.16
CA SER A 41 -15.48 7.11 -5.63
C SER A 41 -15.89 6.04 -4.62
N GLY A 42 -16.40 6.41 -3.46
CA GLY A 42 -16.71 5.46 -2.37
C GLY A 42 -15.49 4.81 -1.70
N SER A 43 -14.28 5.11 -2.18
CA SER A 43 -13.04 4.56 -1.61
C SER A 43 -12.58 5.38 -0.40
N THR A 44 -11.98 4.73 0.59
CA THR A 44 -11.40 5.38 1.77
C THR A 44 -9.99 5.94 1.55
N GLY A 45 -9.42 5.82 0.33
CA GLY A 45 -8.06 6.22 0.03
C GLY A 45 -7.88 7.74 -0.15
N ALA A 46 -6.64 8.21 -0.05
CA ALA A 46 -6.24 9.61 -0.11
C ALA A 46 -6.80 10.37 -1.34
N THR A 47 -6.91 9.72 -2.51
CA THR A 47 -7.45 10.34 -3.72
C THR A 47 -8.92 10.75 -3.56
N ASN A 48 -9.73 9.97 -2.84
CA ASN A 48 -11.11 10.34 -2.55
C ASN A 48 -11.17 11.43 -1.47
N VAL A 49 -10.30 11.38 -0.46
CA VAL A 49 -10.12 12.46 0.53
C VAL A 49 -9.80 13.79 -0.16
N LYS A 50 -8.92 13.80 -1.20
CA LYS A 50 -8.64 15.00 -2.00
C LYS A 50 -9.90 15.62 -2.61
N ARG A 51 -10.82 14.79 -3.10
CA ARG A 51 -12.06 15.27 -3.74
C ARG A 51 -12.98 15.96 -2.74
N VAL A 52 -13.00 15.50 -1.50
CA VAL A 52 -13.86 16.02 -0.42
C VAL A 52 -13.23 17.20 0.32
N LEU A 53 -11.94 17.09 0.67
CA LEU A 53 -11.27 18.02 1.60
C LEU A 53 -10.07 18.77 0.99
N GLY A 54 -9.70 18.48 -0.28
CA GLY A 54 -8.62 19.16 -0.98
C GLY A 54 -7.21 18.59 -0.75
N LYS A 55 -6.20 19.31 -1.30
CA LYS A 55 -4.81 18.85 -1.42
C LYS A 55 -4.14 18.59 -0.07
N LYS A 56 -4.36 19.43 0.93
CA LYS A 56 -3.76 19.27 2.27
C LYS A 56 -4.10 17.90 2.87
N TRP A 57 -5.36 17.54 2.85
CA TRP A 57 -5.85 16.29 3.44
C TRP A 57 -5.49 15.06 2.62
N PHE A 58 -5.31 15.23 1.31
CA PHE A 58 -4.71 14.19 0.46
C PHE A 58 -3.32 13.77 0.97
N PHE A 59 -2.42 14.74 1.16
CA PHE A 59 -1.06 14.45 1.61
C PHE A 59 -1.03 13.86 3.02
N ILE A 60 -1.84 14.40 3.94
CA ILE A 60 -1.94 13.86 5.31
C ILE A 60 -2.39 12.39 5.26
N THR A 61 -3.47 12.09 4.52
CA THR A 61 -3.99 10.71 4.41
C THR A 61 -2.98 9.80 3.71
N LEU A 62 -2.33 10.28 2.64
CA LEU A 62 -1.30 9.52 1.91
C LEU A 62 -0.14 9.12 2.82
N LEU A 63 0.38 10.08 3.60
CA LEU A 63 1.49 9.86 4.53
C LEU A 63 1.09 8.92 5.68
N LEU A 64 -0.08 9.11 6.27
CA LEU A 64 -0.57 8.23 7.33
C LEU A 64 -0.82 6.80 6.82
N ASP A 65 -1.36 6.63 5.62
CA ASP A 65 -1.54 5.32 5.01
C ASP A 65 -0.20 4.66 4.66
N ALA A 66 0.80 5.42 4.19
CA ALA A 66 2.15 4.92 3.97
C ALA A 66 2.83 4.55 5.30
N PHE A 67 2.70 5.38 6.32
CA PHE A 67 3.27 5.14 7.65
C PHE A 67 2.68 3.88 8.29
N LYS A 68 1.35 3.70 8.29
CA LYS A 68 0.74 2.47 8.81
C LYS A 68 1.16 1.23 8.02
N GLY A 69 1.52 1.42 6.73
CA GLY A 69 2.12 0.37 5.90
C GLY A 69 3.52 0.00 6.35
N ALA A 70 4.36 1.00 6.59
CA ALA A 70 5.76 0.81 6.96
C ALA A 70 5.95 0.28 8.38
N LEU A 71 5.19 0.81 9.35
CA LEU A 71 5.40 0.57 10.77
C LEU A 71 5.43 -0.92 11.17
N PRO A 72 4.44 -1.78 10.82
CA PRO A 72 4.49 -3.20 11.19
C PRO A 72 5.66 -3.94 10.54
N VAL A 73 6.04 -3.56 9.33
CA VAL A 73 7.17 -4.16 8.61
C VAL A 73 8.49 -3.81 9.30
N ILE A 74 8.68 -2.54 9.68
CA ILE A 74 9.86 -2.09 10.44
C ILE A 74 9.96 -2.84 11.77
N LEU A 75 8.87 -2.92 12.53
CA LEU A 75 8.85 -3.62 13.81
C LEU A 75 9.18 -5.12 13.64
N ALA A 76 8.62 -5.78 12.62
CA ALA A 76 8.93 -7.17 12.31
C ALA A 76 10.40 -7.35 11.91
N THR A 77 10.96 -6.42 11.12
CA THR A 77 12.38 -6.44 10.73
C THR A 77 13.30 -6.23 11.94
N MET A 78 12.96 -5.31 12.82
CA MET A 78 13.73 -5.07 14.06
C MET A 78 13.70 -6.27 14.99
N TYR A 79 12.58 -6.99 15.06
CA TYR A 79 12.43 -8.17 15.88
C TYR A 79 13.24 -9.35 15.36
N THR A 80 13.31 -9.56 14.04
CA THR A 80 13.91 -10.77 13.45
C THR A 80 15.23 -10.53 12.71
N GLY A 81 15.65 -9.28 12.52
CA GLY A 81 16.76 -8.94 11.62
C GLY A 81 16.37 -9.07 10.14
N ASN A 82 17.20 -8.48 9.26
CA ASN A 82 16.87 -8.40 7.82
C ASN A 82 16.96 -9.73 7.06
N CYS A 83 17.71 -10.69 7.57
CA CYS A 83 18.01 -11.95 6.87
C CYS A 83 17.59 -13.20 7.61
N GLU A 84 17.14 -13.10 8.85
CA GLU A 84 16.65 -14.25 9.59
C GLU A 84 15.33 -14.75 8.99
N ASN A 85 15.19 -16.06 8.91
CA ASN A 85 14.00 -16.73 8.38
C ASN A 85 13.55 -16.27 6.98
N PHE A 86 14.51 -15.95 6.09
CA PHE A 86 14.26 -15.55 4.69
C PHE A 86 13.35 -14.33 4.55
N GLY A 87 13.30 -13.45 5.54
CA GLY A 87 12.43 -12.26 5.52
C GLY A 87 10.95 -12.57 5.73
N LEU A 88 10.60 -13.71 6.30
CA LEU A 88 9.23 -14.17 6.43
C LEU A 88 8.36 -13.24 7.29
N PHE A 89 8.85 -12.79 8.45
CA PHE A 89 8.11 -11.92 9.36
C PHE A 89 7.79 -10.55 8.74
N PRO A 90 8.77 -9.82 8.18
CA PRO A 90 8.48 -8.55 7.48
C PRO A 90 7.50 -8.71 6.33
N VAL A 91 7.62 -9.78 5.54
CA VAL A 91 6.69 -10.07 4.44
C VAL A 91 5.29 -10.37 4.95
N LEU A 92 5.17 -11.15 6.01
CA LEU A 92 3.87 -11.47 6.62
C LEU A 92 3.19 -10.21 7.17
N ALA A 93 3.94 -9.33 7.84
CA ALA A 93 3.46 -8.04 8.29
C ALA A 93 2.97 -7.17 7.10
N ALA A 94 3.74 -7.14 6.00
CA ALA A 94 3.40 -6.38 4.80
C ALA A 94 2.11 -6.89 4.15
N ILE A 95 1.95 -8.21 4.00
CA ILE A 95 0.73 -8.84 3.49
C ILE A 95 -0.47 -8.48 4.39
N ALA A 96 -0.31 -8.64 5.70
CA ALA A 96 -1.35 -8.36 6.68
C ALA A 96 -1.85 -6.91 6.60
N VAL A 97 -0.93 -5.94 6.48
CA VAL A 97 -1.27 -4.52 6.32
C VAL A 97 -2.07 -4.26 5.04
N ILE A 98 -1.65 -4.83 3.91
CA ILE A 98 -2.33 -4.64 2.62
C ILE A 98 -3.76 -5.19 2.69
N ILE A 99 -3.93 -6.38 3.26
CA ILE A 99 -5.25 -6.99 3.48
C ILE A 99 -6.06 -6.11 4.44
N GLY A 100 -5.49 -5.69 5.57
CA GLY A 100 -6.15 -4.84 6.56
C GLY A 100 -6.65 -3.52 5.95
N HIS A 101 -5.82 -2.84 5.14
CA HIS A 101 -6.24 -1.59 4.48
C HIS A 101 -7.38 -1.78 3.49
N SER A 102 -7.39 -2.87 2.72
CA SER A 102 -8.43 -3.13 1.71
C SER A 102 -9.67 -3.83 2.26
N LYS A 103 -9.51 -4.62 3.31
CA LYS A 103 -10.54 -5.38 4.01
C LYS A 103 -10.55 -5.03 5.49
N SER A 104 -10.79 -3.74 5.78
CA SER A 104 -10.77 -3.23 7.14
C SER A 104 -11.90 -3.81 7.99
N ILE A 105 -11.55 -4.43 9.11
CA ILE A 105 -12.53 -4.93 10.08
C ILE A 105 -13.38 -3.79 10.66
N PHE A 106 -12.81 -2.60 10.82
CA PHE A 106 -13.49 -1.43 11.36
C PHE A 106 -14.55 -0.85 10.41
N LEU A 107 -14.54 -1.25 9.14
CA LEU A 107 -15.48 -0.79 8.12
C LEU A 107 -16.30 -1.93 7.50
N GLY A 108 -16.47 -3.05 8.20
CA GLY A 108 -17.20 -4.21 7.70
C GLY A 108 -16.53 -4.82 6.47
N PHE A 109 -15.20 -4.98 6.52
CA PHE A 109 -14.36 -5.56 5.46
C PHE A 109 -14.39 -4.77 4.13
N ASN A 110 -14.73 -3.48 4.19
CA ASN A 110 -14.65 -2.54 3.07
C ASN A 110 -13.56 -1.51 3.36
N GLY A 111 -12.69 -1.24 2.40
CA GLY A 111 -11.55 -0.34 2.60
C GLY A 111 -11.08 0.34 1.33
N GLY A 112 -9.79 0.71 1.32
CA GLY A 112 -9.13 1.33 0.18
C GLY A 112 -8.52 0.31 -0.79
N LYS A 113 -7.60 0.80 -1.65
CA LYS A 113 -6.92 -0.02 -2.68
C LYS A 113 -5.47 -0.34 -2.33
N SER A 114 -5.05 -0.08 -1.12
CA SER A 114 -3.75 -0.41 -0.54
C SER A 114 -2.51 0.16 -1.26
N VAL A 115 -2.66 1.17 -2.14
CA VAL A 115 -1.52 1.72 -2.89
C VAL A 115 -0.52 2.41 -1.96
N ALA A 116 -0.97 3.39 -1.16
CA ALA A 116 -0.10 4.12 -0.25
C ALA A 116 0.50 3.21 0.82
N SER A 117 -0.32 2.32 1.40
CA SER A 117 0.16 1.32 2.38
C SER A 117 1.13 0.34 1.73
N GLY A 118 0.89 -0.10 0.48
CA GLY A 118 1.79 -0.97 -0.27
C GLY A 118 3.14 -0.30 -0.56
N VAL A 119 3.14 0.97 -0.97
CA VAL A 119 4.40 1.73 -1.11
C VAL A 119 5.11 1.85 0.24
N GLY A 120 4.37 2.09 1.32
CA GLY A 120 4.91 2.14 2.68
C GLY A 120 5.58 0.81 3.10
N THR A 121 4.95 -0.33 2.82
CA THR A 121 5.55 -1.64 3.10
C THR A 121 6.82 -1.87 2.29
N ILE A 122 6.84 -1.49 1.00
CA ILE A 122 8.03 -1.63 0.14
C ILE A 122 9.16 -0.71 0.62
N LEU A 123 8.85 0.54 1.03
CA LEU A 123 9.83 1.46 1.64
C LEU A 123 10.49 0.86 2.89
N ALA A 124 9.73 0.14 3.69
CA ALA A 124 10.25 -0.52 4.89
C ALA A 124 11.09 -1.76 4.58
N LEU A 125 10.74 -2.54 3.54
CA LEU A 125 11.51 -3.69 3.08
C LEU A 125 12.80 -3.28 2.37
N ASN A 126 12.70 -2.25 1.51
CA ASN A 126 13.80 -1.68 0.75
C ASN A 126 13.47 -0.23 0.38
N TRP A 127 14.06 0.72 1.09
CA TRP A 127 13.74 2.14 0.93
C TRP A 127 14.04 2.70 -0.47
N GLN A 128 15.10 2.19 -1.12
CA GLN A 128 15.48 2.62 -2.48
C GLN A 128 14.45 2.16 -3.50
N ALA A 129 14.06 0.88 -3.45
CA ALA A 129 13.01 0.35 -4.31
C ALA A 129 11.67 1.07 -4.09
N GLY A 130 11.30 1.31 -2.84
CA GLY A 130 10.08 2.05 -2.49
C GLY A 130 10.09 3.48 -2.99
N LEU A 131 11.24 4.17 -2.91
CA LEU A 131 11.40 5.53 -3.44
C LEU A 131 11.28 5.56 -4.97
N ILE A 132 11.93 4.63 -5.68
CA ILE A 132 11.82 4.51 -7.14
C ILE A 132 10.35 4.32 -7.55
N ILE A 133 9.63 3.41 -6.88
CA ILE A 133 8.21 3.15 -7.15
C ILE A 133 7.36 4.40 -6.89
N ALA A 134 7.62 5.12 -5.81
CA ALA A 134 6.91 6.37 -5.49
C ALA A 134 7.16 7.45 -6.55
N VAL A 135 8.40 7.58 -7.04
CA VAL A 135 8.77 8.53 -8.12
C VAL A 135 8.07 8.14 -9.43
N ILE A 136 8.10 6.86 -9.81
CA ILE A 136 7.38 6.37 -11.02
C ILE A 136 5.89 6.67 -10.90
N TRP A 137 5.28 6.38 -9.75
CA TRP A 137 3.88 6.70 -9.48
C TRP A 137 3.57 8.18 -9.64
N ALA A 138 4.39 9.05 -9.05
CA ALA A 138 4.23 10.49 -9.12
C ALA A 138 4.39 11.01 -10.56
N PHE A 139 5.40 10.54 -11.28
CA PHE A 139 5.67 10.90 -12.68
C PHE A 139 4.49 10.53 -13.58
N ILE A 140 4.06 9.28 -13.56
CA ILE A 140 2.95 8.83 -14.41
C ILE A 140 1.66 9.57 -14.05
N THR A 141 1.38 9.74 -12.75
CA THR A 141 0.19 10.48 -12.29
C THR A 141 0.23 11.94 -12.73
N TYR A 142 1.38 12.59 -12.68
CA TYR A 142 1.54 13.99 -13.06
C TYR A 142 1.25 14.20 -14.55
N PHE A 143 1.82 13.38 -15.43
CA PHE A 143 1.66 13.52 -16.88
C PHE A 143 0.32 12.98 -17.39
N SER A 144 -0.13 11.82 -16.92
CA SER A 144 -1.39 11.22 -17.38
C SER A 144 -2.63 11.86 -16.75
N LYS A 145 -2.48 12.49 -15.58
CA LYS A 145 -3.58 12.96 -14.72
C LYS A 145 -4.45 11.83 -14.14
N TYR A 146 -4.05 10.57 -14.26
CA TYR A 146 -4.76 9.41 -13.71
C TYR A 146 -3.96 8.75 -12.58
N VAL A 147 -4.44 8.88 -11.32
CA VAL A 147 -3.82 8.24 -10.15
C VAL A 147 -3.84 6.72 -10.29
N SER A 148 -4.92 6.16 -10.81
CA SER A 148 -5.08 4.71 -11.01
C SER A 148 -4.05 4.15 -11.98
N LEU A 149 -3.77 4.84 -13.09
CA LEU A 149 -2.77 4.44 -14.06
C LEU A 149 -1.37 4.44 -13.44
N GLY A 150 -1.02 5.52 -12.72
CA GLY A 150 0.24 5.59 -11.98
C GLY A 150 0.39 4.44 -10.98
N SER A 151 -0.68 4.12 -10.25
CA SER A 151 -0.67 3.04 -9.26
C SER A 151 -0.48 1.67 -9.91
N ILE A 152 -1.20 1.38 -10.99
CA ILE A 152 -1.12 0.10 -11.68
C ILE A 152 0.29 -0.09 -12.24
N ILE A 153 0.83 0.89 -12.98
CA ILE A 153 2.15 0.75 -13.62
C ILE A 153 3.26 0.67 -12.56
N ALA A 154 3.28 1.59 -11.60
CA ALA A 154 4.35 1.62 -10.59
C ALA A 154 4.42 0.32 -9.78
N LEU A 155 3.26 -0.24 -9.39
CA LEU A 155 3.23 -1.49 -8.62
C LEU A 155 3.47 -2.73 -9.48
N SER A 156 3.08 -2.73 -10.76
CA SER A 156 3.45 -3.81 -11.69
C SER A 156 4.96 -3.91 -11.90
N LEU A 157 5.67 -2.80 -11.81
CA LEU A 157 7.13 -2.76 -11.90
C LEU A 157 7.84 -3.14 -10.59
N SER A 158 7.12 -3.18 -9.46
CA SER A 158 7.73 -3.37 -8.15
C SER A 158 8.55 -4.66 -7.98
N PRO A 159 8.18 -5.84 -8.54
CA PRO A 159 9.00 -7.05 -8.43
C PRO A 159 10.37 -6.89 -9.11
N PHE A 160 10.38 -6.28 -10.30
CA PHE A 160 11.60 -6.03 -11.07
C PHE A 160 12.50 -5.01 -10.38
N ILE A 161 11.92 -3.91 -9.87
CA ILE A 161 12.65 -2.87 -9.14
C ILE A 161 13.25 -3.46 -7.86
N MET A 162 12.50 -4.28 -7.12
CA MET A 162 12.97 -4.95 -5.92
C MET A 162 14.16 -5.85 -6.22
N TYR A 163 14.04 -6.73 -7.23
CA TYR A 163 15.10 -7.63 -7.65
C TYR A 163 16.36 -6.87 -8.09
N PHE A 164 16.20 -5.90 -8.99
CA PHE A 164 17.30 -5.11 -9.53
C PHE A 164 18.05 -4.34 -8.43
N ASN A 165 17.31 -3.72 -7.51
CA ASN A 165 17.91 -2.94 -6.43
C ASN A 165 18.79 -3.80 -5.52
N PHE A 166 18.32 -4.95 -5.07
CA PHE A 166 19.13 -5.85 -4.24
C PHE A 166 20.34 -6.40 -5.00
N HIS A 167 20.10 -6.91 -6.21
CA HIS A 167 21.14 -7.62 -6.97
C HIS A 167 22.26 -6.70 -7.48
N TYR A 168 21.89 -5.56 -8.05
CA TYR A 168 22.84 -4.68 -8.72
C TYR A 168 23.26 -3.47 -7.91
N MET A 169 22.38 -2.88 -7.11
CA MET A 169 22.69 -1.67 -6.36
C MET A 169 23.25 -1.95 -4.97
N GLN A 170 22.78 -2.98 -4.29
CA GLN A 170 23.24 -3.34 -2.95
C GLN A 170 24.26 -4.48 -2.95
N HIS A 171 24.50 -5.13 -4.10
CA HIS A 171 25.38 -6.31 -4.21
C HIS A 171 25.05 -7.41 -3.19
N LYS A 172 23.76 -7.57 -2.85
CA LYS A 172 23.26 -8.54 -1.88
C LYS A 172 22.36 -9.55 -2.56
N HIS A 173 22.29 -10.74 -1.99
CA HIS A 173 21.28 -11.71 -2.42
C HIS A 173 19.88 -11.15 -2.13
N THR A 174 19.07 -11.03 -3.17
CA THR A 174 17.68 -10.60 -3.05
C THR A 174 16.89 -11.66 -2.29
N PRO A 175 16.27 -11.34 -1.14
CA PRO A 175 15.36 -12.29 -0.52
C PRO A 175 14.21 -12.59 -1.48
N LEU A 176 14.12 -13.83 -1.95
CA LEU A 176 13.05 -14.24 -2.89
C LEU A 176 11.66 -13.88 -2.34
N ALA A 177 11.48 -13.97 -1.03
CA ALA A 177 10.25 -13.58 -0.36
C ALA A 177 9.83 -12.13 -0.64
N TYR A 178 10.78 -11.19 -0.77
CA TYR A 178 10.47 -9.78 -1.07
C TYR A 178 10.00 -9.58 -2.51
N VAL A 179 10.62 -10.29 -3.45
CA VAL A 179 10.20 -10.26 -4.86
C VAL A 179 8.82 -10.89 -5.03
N LEU A 180 8.60 -12.05 -4.40
CA LEU A 180 7.30 -12.73 -4.39
C LEU A 180 6.21 -11.88 -3.74
N TYR A 181 6.54 -11.20 -2.62
CA TYR A 181 5.64 -10.24 -2.00
C TYR A 181 5.24 -9.13 -2.97
N CYS A 182 6.21 -8.51 -3.66
CA CYS A 182 5.93 -7.46 -4.64
C CYS A 182 5.05 -7.98 -5.79
N LEU A 183 5.31 -9.20 -6.28
CA LEU A 183 4.51 -9.81 -7.35
C LEU A 183 3.07 -10.07 -6.91
N ILE A 184 2.88 -10.76 -5.79
CA ILE A 184 1.55 -11.09 -5.27
C ILE A 184 0.80 -9.81 -4.86
N GLY A 185 1.49 -8.86 -4.21
CA GLY A 185 0.94 -7.57 -3.84
C GLY A 185 0.50 -6.75 -5.06
N ALA A 186 1.31 -6.72 -6.12
CA ALA A 186 0.95 -6.05 -7.37
C ALA A 186 -0.31 -6.68 -8.00
N LEU A 187 -0.37 -8.00 -8.11
CA LEU A 187 -1.54 -8.70 -8.65
C LEU A 187 -2.80 -8.41 -7.83
N TYR A 188 -2.67 -8.43 -6.51
CA TYR A 188 -3.80 -8.10 -5.62
C TYR A 188 -4.27 -6.65 -5.78
N ILE A 189 -3.34 -5.69 -5.85
CA ILE A 189 -3.70 -4.27 -6.03
C ILE A 189 -4.26 -4.01 -7.43
N ILE A 190 -3.76 -4.67 -8.47
CA ILE A 190 -4.35 -4.64 -9.82
C ILE A 190 -5.79 -5.14 -9.78
N TYR A 191 -6.05 -6.26 -9.10
CA TYR A 191 -7.41 -6.77 -8.90
C TYR A 191 -8.31 -5.74 -8.20
N LEU A 192 -7.82 -5.03 -7.19
CA LEU A 192 -8.55 -3.95 -6.52
C LEU A 192 -8.80 -2.74 -7.44
N HIS A 193 -8.06 -2.62 -8.55
CA HIS A 193 -8.21 -1.58 -9.57
C HIS A 193 -9.04 -2.02 -10.79
N ARG A 194 -9.66 -3.20 -10.79
CA ARG A 194 -10.41 -3.73 -11.95
C ARG A 194 -11.44 -2.76 -12.52
N GLU A 195 -12.18 -2.04 -11.66
CA GLU A 195 -13.14 -1.03 -12.11
C GLU A 195 -12.45 0.21 -12.71
N ASN A 196 -11.28 0.61 -12.17
CA ASN A 196 -10.49 1.69 -12.75
C ASN A 196 -9.94 1.30 -14.11
N ILE A 197 -9.49 0.05 -14.28
CA ILE A 197 -9.01 -0.46 -15.57
C ILE A 197 -10.12 -0.38 -16.61
N VAL A 198 -11.33 -0.83 -16.27
CA VAL A 198 -12.48 -0.72 -17.18
C VAL A 198 -12.77 0.75 -17.55
N ARG A 199 -12.73 1.68 -16.58
CA ARG A 199 -12.93 3.10 -16.85
C ARG A 199 -11.79 3.72 -17.67
N LEU A 200 -10.55 3.32 -17.45
CA LEU A 200 -9.39 3.76 -18.24
C LEU A 200 -9.54 3.33 -19.70
N LEU A 201 -9.91 2.07 -19.95
CA LEU A 201 -10.12 1.54 -21.30
C LEU A 201 -11.28 2.23 -22.03
N LYS A 202 -12.30 2.65 -21.30
CA LYS A 202 -13.45 3.40 -21.85
C LYS A 202 -13.23 4.91 -21.92
N GLY A 203 -12.06 5.44 -21.50
CA GLY A 203 -11.81 6.87 -21.42
C GLY A 203 -12.63 7.62 -20.37
N GLN A 204 -13.23 6.92 -19.42
CA GLN A 204 -14.15 7.42 -18.39
C GLN A 204 -13.52 7.54 -17.00
N GLU A 205 -12.21 7.31 -16.87
CA GLU A 205 -11.54 7.40 -15.56
C GLU A 205 -11.45 8.86 -15.09
N ASN A 206 -11.61 9.03 -13.77
CA ASN A 206 -11.58 10.35 -13.16
C ASN A 206 -10.16 10.92 -13.14
N LYS A 207 -9.95 12.03 -13.83
CA LYS A 207 -8.71 12.81 -13.78
C LYS A 207 -8.52 13.50 -12.42
N VAL A 208 -7.28 13.66 -12.02
CA VAL A 208 -6.93 14.55 -10.89
C VAL A 208 -7.19 15.97 -11.32
N ARG A 209 -8.18 16.64 -10.71
CA ARG A 209 -8.36 18.08 -10.85
C ARG A 209 -7.15 18.79 -10.22
N GLN A 210 -6.58 19.72 -10.94
CA GLN A 210 -5.46 20.56 -10.46
C GLN A 210 -5.85 21.38 -9.26
#